data_17cc13c8b055a6b5f9aa6be63de041e0
#
_entry.id   17cc13c8b055a6b5f9aa6be63de041e0
#
_cell.length_a   1.000
_cell.length_b   1.000
_cell.length_c   1.000
_cell.angle_alpha   90.00
_cell.angle_beta   90.00
_cell.angle_gamma   90.00
#
_symmetry.space_group_name_H-M   'P 1'
#
loop_
_entity.id
_entity.type
_entity.pdbx_description
1 polymer ?
#
loop_
_entity_poly.entity_id
_entity_poly.type
_entity_poly.pdbx_seq_one_letter_code
_entity_poly.pdbx_strand_id
1 'polypeptide(L)'
;MKLNVINSSSGQNNTIFAATGGRILNPELPLVIFMHGGGMDHTVWNLHTRYFAFHGYSVLAFDFPGHGRSDGSFLESIEQMAGWIPDLMNTLGLEEPYHTASLVGHSMGALVALECTSLYPERVRSLCLMGPSAKMPVHPDLLEAARKD
;
A
#
# COMPACT_ATOMS: atom_id res chain seq x y z
N MET A 1 -11.03 3.44 -7.60
CA MET A 1 -12.15 3.04 -6.70
C MET A 1 -11.97 3.63 -5.32
N LYS A 2 -13.00 3.57 -4.47
CA LYS A 2 -12.90 3.93 -3.05
C LYS A 2 -13.19 2.69 -2.22
N LEU A 3 -12.42 2.50 -1.15
CA LEU A 3 -12.52 1.39 -0.20
C LEU A 3 -12.71 1.97 1.20
N ASN A 4 -13.61 1.38 1.99
CA ASN A 4 -13.76 1.72 3.40
C ASN A 4 -12.97 0.72 4.22
N VAL A 5 -11.82 1.13 4.72
CA VAL A 5 -10.89 0.29 5.47
C VAL A 5 -10.99 0.64 6.95
N ILE A 6 -11.32 -0.36 7.77
CA ILE A 6 -11.34 -0.22 9.21
C ILE A 6 -9.95 -0.63 9.72
N ASN A 7 -9.26 0.30 10.35
CA ASN A 7 -7.99 0.01 11.02
C ASN A 7 -8.28 -0.81 12.29
N SER A 8 -7.85 -2.05 12.31
CA SER A 8 -8.11 -2.99 13.42
C SER A 8 -7.50 -2.53 14.76
N SER A 9 -6.39 -1.79 14.71
CA SER A 9 -5.69 -1.31 15.89
C SER A 9 -6.36 -0.09 16.53
N SER A 10 -6.95 0.82 15.74
CA SER A 10 -7.54 2.07 16.24
C SER A 10 -9.08 2.09 16.17
N GLY A 11 -9.69 1.17 15.42
CA GLY A 11 -11.12 1.17 15.10
C GLY A 11 -11.54 2.28 14.12
N GLN A 12 -10.59 3.07 13.59
CA GLN A 12 -10.87 4.16 12.68
C GLN A 12 -11.23 3.62 11.29
N ASN A 13 -12.33 4.13 10.73
CA ASN A 13 -12.76 3.82 9.36
C ASN A 13 -12.33 4.96 8.43
N ASN A 14 -11.53 4.63 7.42
CA ASN A 14 -11.02 5.59 6.46
C ASN A 14 -11.46 5.23 5.03
N THR A 15 -11.78 6.24 4.23
CA THR A 15 -12.05 6.06 2.81
C THR A 15 -10.74 6.12 2.04
N ILE A 16 -10.30 4.99 1.52
CA ILE A 16 -9.04 4.83 0.80
C ILE A 16 -9.27 4.87 -0.70
N PHE A 17 -8.53 5.70 -1.39
CA PHE A 17 -8.52 5.72 -2.84
C PHE A 17 -7.53 4.69 -3.39
N ALA A 18 -7.96 3.95 -4.42
CA ALA A 18 -7.11 2.99 -5.10
C ALA A 18 -7.36 2.95 -6.61
N ALA A 19 -6.30 2.78 -7.38
CA ALA A 19 -6.31 2.54 -8.81
C ALA A 19 -6.13 1.03 -9.10
N THR A 20 -6.91 0.52 -10.04
CA THR A 20 -6.95 -0.92 -10.40
C THR A 20 -6.49 -1.19 -11.83
N GLY A 21 -5.78 -0.22 -12.44
CA GLY A 21 -5.33 -0.34 -13.83
C GLY A 21 -6.46 -0.35 -14.87
N GLY A 22 -7.67 0.12 -14.48
CA GLY A 22 -8.84 0.20 -15.36
C GLY A 22 -9.66 -1.10 -15.45
N ARG A 23 -9.39 -2.09 -14.58
CA ARG A 23 -10.16 -3.34 -14.48
C ARG A 23 -10.77 -3.49 -13.09
N ILE A 24 -11.89 -4.21 -13.02
CA ILE A 24 -12.50 -4.62 -11.75
C ILE A 24 -11.60 -5.68 -11.10
N LEU A 25 -11.43 -5.59 -9.79
CA LEU A 25 -10.72 -6.62 -9.03
C LEU A 25 -11.47 -7.94 -9.14
N ASN A 26 -10.74 -9.01 -9.43
CA ASN A 26 -11.23 -10.37 -9.45
C ASN A 26 -10.47 -11.19 -8.39
N PRO A 27 -11.13 -11.71 -7.35
CA PRO A 27 -10.48 -12.46 -6.27
C PRO A 27 -9.86 -13.79 -6.74
N GLU A 28 -10.25 -14.30 -7.91
CA GLU A 28 -9.64 -15.51 -8.49
C GLU A 28 -8.29 -15.26 -9.16
N LEU A 29 -7.96 -13.98 -9.44
CA LEU A 29 -6.67 -13.63 -10.04
C LEU A 29 -5.65 -13.29 -8.95
N PRO A 30 -4.35 -13.57 -9.20
CA PRO A 30 -3.30 -13.21 -8.27
C PRO A 30 -3.29 -11.68 -8.07
N LEU A 31 -3.29 -11.25 -6.81
CA LEU A 31 -3.28 -9.84 -6.44
C LEU A 31 -1.86 -9.28 -6.39
N VAL A 32 -1.69 -8.09 -6.96
CA VAL A 32 -0.48 -7.27 -6.82
C VAL A 32 -0.87 -5.94 -6.16
N ILE A 33 -0.24 -5.63 -5.04
CA ILE A 33 -0.42 -4.37 -4.30
C ILE A 33 0.81 -3.49 -4.49
N PHE A 34 0.61 -2.27 -4.97
CA PHE A 34 1.63 -1.26 -5.19
C PHE A 34 1.57 -0.18 -4.11
N MET A 35 2.69 0.08 -3.45
CA MET A 35 2.86 1.03 -2.34
C MET A 35 3.81 2.15 -2.73
N HIS A 36 3.34 3.39 -2.69
CA HIS A 36 4.09 4.59 -3.08
C HIS A 36 5.11 5.02 -2.01
N GLY A 37 6.04 5.88 -2.40
CA GLY A 37 7.00 6.52 -1.51
C GLY A 37 6.42 7.69 -0.72
N GLY A 38 7.16 8.18 0.26
CA GLY A 38 6.79 9.38 1.02
C GLY A 38 6.61 10.59 0.10
N GLY A 39 5.57 11.40 0.34
CA GLY A 39 5.22 12.57 -0.48
C GLY A 39 4.71 12.24 -1.88
N MET A 40 4.39 10.99 -2.16
CA MET A 40 3.84 10.51 -3.43
C MET A 40 2.41 10.00 -3.24
N ASP A 41 1.82 9.52 -4.34
CA ASP A 41 0.51 8.89 -4.37
C ASP A 41 0.48 7.72 -5.40
N HIS A 42 -0.68 7.09 -5.59
CA HIS A 42 -0.88 5.98 -6.51
C HIS A 42 -0.49 6.27 -7.96
N THR A 43 -0.40 7.54 -8.37
CA THR A 43 -0.14 7.89 -9.79
C THR A 43 1.23 7.47 -10.28
N VAL A 44 2.22 7.32 -9.38
CA VAL A 44 3.55 6.81 -9.73
C VAL A 44 3.50 5.39 -10.29
N TRP A 45 2.40 4.68 -10.07
CA TRP A 45 2.17 3.31 -10.51
C TRP A 45 1.27 3.19 -11.75
N ASN A 46 0.86 4.29 -12.38
CA ASN A 46 -0.14 4.28 -13.46
C ASN A 46 0.20 3.33 -14.62
N LEU A 47 1.46 3.27 -15.04
CA LEU A 47 1.89 2.37 -16.12
C LEU A 47 1.92 0.91 -15.64
N HIS A 48 2.41 0.67 -14.44
CA HIS A 48 2.52 -0.66 -13.84
C HIS A 48 1.12 -1.27 -13.60
N THR A 49 0.21 -0.50 -13.03
CA THR A 49 -1.16 -0.99 -12.78
C THR A 49 -1.86 -1.41 -14.07
N ARG A 50 -1.73 -0.62 -15.14
CA ARG A 50 -2.29 -0.96 -16.45
C ARG A 50 -1.65 -2.23 -17.02
N TYR A 51 -0.32 -2.31 -16.98
CA TYR A 51 0.40 -3.46 -17.50
C TYR A 51 -0.05 -4.76 -16.81
N PHE A 52 0.03 -4.82 -15.48
CA PHE A 52 -0.33 -6.02 -14.72
C PHE A 52 -1.81 -6.38 -14.85
N ALA A 53 -2.72 -5.40 -14.79
CA ALA A 53 -4.14 -5.63 -14.98
C ALA A 53 -4.45 -6.22 -16.36
N PHE A 54 -3.72 -5.81 -17.40
CA PHE A 54 -3.89 -6.35 -18.74
C PHE A 54 -3.32 -7.76 -18.89
N HIS A 55 -2.35 -8.14 -18.03
CA HIS A 55 -1.67 -9.45 -18.07
C HIS A 55 -2.22 -10.47 -17.06
N GLY A 56 -3.48 -10.31 -16.63
CA GLY A 56 -4.17 -11.33 -15.84
C GLY A 56 -3.92 -11.27 -14.33
N TYR A 57 -3.63 -10.08 -13.80
CA TYR A 57 -3.53 -9.84 -12.37
C TYR A 57 -4.68 -8.95 -11.88
N SER A 58 -5.13 -9.19 -10.66
CA SER A 58 -5.84 -8.17 -9.89
C SER A 58 -4.82 -7.19 -9.34
N VAL A 59 -5.08 -5.89 -9.46
CA VAL A 59 -4.09 -4.86 -9.16
C VAL A 59 -4.68 -3.81 -8.27
N LEU A 60 -3.92 -3.40 -7.26
CA LEU A 60 -4.28 -2.31 -6.37
C LEU A 60 -3.07 -1.38 -6.15
N ALA A 61 -3.15 -0.15 -6.63
CA ALA A 61 -2.25 0.92 -6.23
C ALA A 61 -3.07 1.93 -5.42
N PHE A 62 -2.83 2.02 -4.14
CA PHE A 62 -3.63 2.83 -3.22
C PHE A 62 -2.82 4.01 -2.68
N ASP A 63 -3.52 5.03 -2.21
CA ASP A 63 -2.95 6.10 -1.42
C ASP A 63 -3.06 5.71 0.06
N PHE A 64 -1.94 5.77 0.80
CA PHE A 64 -1.96 5.55 2.24
C PHE A 64 -2.93 6.53 2.94
N PRO A 65 -3.46 6.18 4.13
CA PRO A 65 -4.25 7.12 4.93
C PRO A 65 -3.56 8.49 5.04
N GLY A 66 -4.32 9.57 4.81
CA GLY A 66 -3.79 10.94 4.80
C GLY A 66 -2.99 11.35 3.57
N HIS A 67 -2.74 10.44 2.61
CA HIS A 67 -2.01 10.76 1.37
C HIS A 67 -2.96 10.87 0.17
N GLY A 68 -2.55 11.65 -0.82
CA GLY A 68 -3.20 11.73 -2.13
C GLY A 68 -4.70 12.02 -2.04
N ARG A 69 -5.52 11.03 -2.39
CA ARG A 69 -6.99 11.10 -2.42
C ARG A 69 -7.65 10.27 -1.31
N SER A 70 -6.85 9.72 -0.40
CA SER A 70 -7.34 8.97 0.76
C SER A 70 -7.61 9.88 1.94
N ASP A 71 -8.67 9.57 2.68
CA ASP A 71 -9.02 10.25 3.91
C ASP A 71 -8.21 9.68 5.10
N GLY A 72 -8.40 10.30 6.27
CA GLY A 72 -7.85 9.85 7.54
C GLY A 72 -6.54 10.53 7.93
N SER A 73 -6.06 10.18 9.11
CA SER A 73 -4.78 10.67 9.61
C SER A 73 -3.62 9.84 9.07
N PHE A 74 -2.45 10.45 8.98
CA PHE A 74 -1.22 9.73 8.66
C PHE A 74 -0.96 8.61 9.66
N LEU A 75 -0.44 7.50 9.17
CA LEU A 75 0.15 6.47 9.99
C LEU A 75 1.60 6.88 10.29
N GLU A 76 1.95 6.97 11.56
CA GLU A 76 3.14 7.68 12.02
C GLU A 76 4.44 6.86 11.95
N SER A 77 4.34 5.55 11.68
CA SER A 77 5.52 4.68 11.58
C SER A 77 5.37 3.62 10.49
N ILE A 78 6.49 3.06 10.06
CA ILE A 78 6.53 1.95 9.10
C ILE A 78 5.78 0.74 9.67
N GLU A 79 5.90 0.47 10.96
CA GLU A 79 5.24 -0.64 11.65
C GLU A 79 3.71 -0.45 11.63
N GLN A 80 3.21 0.76 11.88
CA GLN A 80 1.77 1.05 11.80
C GLN A 80 1.26 0.90 10.36
N MET A 81 2.01 1.39 9.39
CA MET A 81 1.67 1.24 7.97
C MET A 81 1.66 -0.23 7.55
N ALA A 82 2.64 -1.02 7.98
CA ALA A 82 2.74 -2.45 7.69
C ALA A 82 1.59 -3.24 8.35
N GLY A 83 1.27 -2.93 9.61
CA GLY A 83 0.15 -3.55 10.34
C GLY A 83 -1.21 -3.23 9.75
N TRP A 84 -1.33 -2.13 8.99
CA TRP A 84 -2.57 -1.74 8.33
C TRP A 84 -2.79 -2.47 6.98
N ILE A 85 -1.75 -3.02 6.33
CA ILE A 85 -1.89 -3.70 5.04
C ILE A 85 -2.85 -4.91 5.10
N PRO A 86 -2.81 -5.78 6.13
CA PRO A 86 -3.81 -6.84 6.28
C PRO A 86 -5.25 -6.33 6.34
N ASP A 87 -5.51 -5.19 7.00
CA ASP A 87 -6.86 -4.59 7.06
C ASP A 87 -7.34 -4.18 5.66
N LEU A 88 -6.45 -3.58 4.86
CA LEU A 88 -6.74 -3.29 3.46
C LEU A 88 -7.06 -4.57 2.67
N MET A 89 -6.25 -5.62 2.84
CA MET A 89 -6.46 -6.91 2.16
C MET A 89 -7.79 -7.55 2.55
N ASN A 90 -8.15 -7.52 3.83
CA ASN A 90 -9.43 -8.05 4.31
C ASN A 90 -10.63 -7.32 3.71
N THR A 91 -10.51 -5.99 3.55
CA THR A 91 -11.55 -5.16 2.87
C THR A 91 -11.78 -5.59 1.41
N LEU A 92 -10.79 -6.21 0.77
CA LEU A 92 -10.91 -6.74 -0.59
C LEU A 92 -11.54 -8.15 -0.64
N GLY A 93 -11.97 -8.70 0.49
CA GLY A 93 -12.45 -10.08 0.61
C GLY A 93 -11.32 -11.11 0.61
N LEU A 94 -10.11 -10.67 0.96
CA LEU A 94 -8.92 -11.52 1.04
C LEU A 94 -8.65 -11.88 2.50
N GLU A 95 -9.56 -12.66 3.08
CA GLU A 95 -9.47 -13.11 4.46
C GLU A 95 -8.60 -14.37 4.61
N GLU A 96 -8.05 -14.56 5.84
CA GLU A 96 -7.29 -15.73 6.22
C GLU A 96 -8.06 -17.05 5.97
N PRO A 97 -7.35 -18.14 5.68
CA PRO A 97 -5.89 -18.29 5.47
C PRO A 97 -5.48 -18.32 3.99
N TYR A 98 -6.40 -18.11 3.04
CA TYR A 98 -6.23 -18.53 1.65
C TYR A 98 -5.77 -17.42 0.69
N HIS A 99 -5.67 -16.19 1.13
CA HIS A 99 -5.43 -15.07 0.23
C HIS A 99 -4.13 -14.34 0.53
N THR A 100 -3.23 -14.40 -0.42
CA THR A 100 -1.94 -13.72 -0.41
C THR A 100 -1.85 -12.68 -1.51
N ALA A 101 -1.02 -11.65 -1.31
CA ALA A 101 -0.71 -10.66 -2.33
C ALA A 101 0.80 -10.62 -2.64
N SER A 102 1.13 -10.25 -3.86
CA SER A 102 2.47 -9.79 -4.21
C SER A 102 2.59 -8.32 -3.84
N LEU A 103 3.57 -7.96 -3.01
CA LEU A 103 3.79 -6.60 -2.55
C LEU A 103 4.91 -5.95 -3.36
N VAL A 104 4.63 -4.77 -3.92
CA VAL A 104 5.59 -3.96 -4.66
C VAL A 104 5.66 -2.59 -3.99
N GLY A 105 6.81 -2.23 -3.43
CA GLY A 105 6.99 -0.98 -2.73
C GLY A 105 8.13 -0.14 -3.28
N HIS A 106 7.95 1.18 -3.29
CA HIS A 106 8.98 2.15 -3.64
C HIS A 106 9.34 3.01 -2.42
N SER A 107 10.64 3.16 -2.12
CA SER A 107 11.15 4.01 -1.03
C SER A 107 10.47 3.68 0.31
N MET A 108 9.69 4.59 0.89
CA MET A 108 8.87 4.35 2.09
C MET A 108 7.98 3.11 1.93
N GLY A 109 7.27 2.98 0.79
CA GLY A 109 6.44 1.81 0.51
C GLY A 109 7.23 0.50 0.43
N ALA A 110 8.53 0.55 0.06
CA ALA A 110 9.40 -0.63 0.10
C ALA A 110 9.72 -1.06 1.54
N LEU A 111 9.92 -0.12 2.46
CA LEU A 111 10.10 -0.42 3.89
C LEU A 111 8.82 -1.01 4.49
N VAL A 112 7.65 -0.43 4.15
CA VAL A 112 6.35 -0.97 4.57
C VAL A 112 6.14 -2.39 4.06
N ALA A 113 6.45 -2.65 2.79
CA ALA A 113 6.33 -3.99 2.21
C ALA A 113 7.25 -5.02 2.88
N LEU A 114 8.48 -4.62 3.20
CA LEU A 114 9.44 -5.46 3.90
C LEU A 114 8.96 -5.79 5.31
N GLU A 115 8.52 -4.78 6.06
CA GLU A 115 8.01 -4.94 7.42
C GLU A 115 6.73 -5.79 7.44
N CYS A 116 5.80 -5.54 6.51
CA CYS A 116 4.60 -6.35 6.36
C CYS A 116 4.94 -7.82 6.08
N THR A 117 5.95 -8.09 5.24
CA THR A 117 6.41 -9.45 4.97
C THR A 117 7.01 -10.11 6.21
N SER A 118 7.69 -9.34 7.05
CA SER A 118 8.26 -9.83 8.32
C SER A 118 7.18 -10.17 9.34
N LEU A 119 6.15 -9.32 9.44
CA LEU A 119 5.06 -9.48 10.42
C LEU A 119 4.00 -10.51 9.99
N TYR A 120 3.74 -10.60 8.67
CA TYR A 120 2.64 -11.41 8.11
C TYR A 120 3.12 -12.22 6.89
N PRO A 121 4.13 -13.10 7.04
CA PRO A 121 4.72 -13.83 5.90
C PRO A 121 3.69 -14.70 5.17
N GLU A 122 2.66 -15.20 5.87
CA GLU A 122 1.57 -16.01 5.30
C GLU A 122 0.65 -15.20 4.36
N ARG A 123 0.65 -13.86 4.48
CA ARG A 123 -0.16 -12.96 3.64
C ARG A 123 0.59 -12.49 2.39
N VAL A 124 1.88 -12.79 2.30
CA VAL A 124 2.75 -12.27 1.23
C VAL A 124 3.22 -13.39 0.32
N ARG A 125 2.76 -13.35 -0.93
CA ARG A 125 3.16 -14.30 -1.98
C ARG A 125 4.57 -14.03 -2.51
N SER A 126 4.88 -12.77 -2.74
CA SER A 126 6.17 -12.32 -3.23
C SER A 126 6.39 -10.85 -2.89
N LEU A 127 7.65 -10.43 -2.87
CA LEU A 127 8.07 -9.10 -2.48
C LEU A 127 8.99 -8.50 -3.55
N CYS A 128 8.68 -7.26 -3.96
CA CYS A 128 9.53 -6.46 -4.83
C CYS A 128 9.83 -5.11 -4.15
N LEU A 129 11.09 -4.83 -3.91
CA LEU A 129 11.56 -3.63 -3.24
C LEU A 129 12.28 -2.73 -4.25
N MET A 130 11.82 -1.50 -4.41
CA MET A 130 12.38 -0.51 -5.31
C MET A 130 12.93 0.66 -4.50
N GLY A 131 14.26 0.85 -4.56
CA GLY A 131 14.95 1.95 -3.88
C GLY A 131 14.87 1.95 -2.35
N PRO A 132 14.82 0.78 -1.66
CA PRO A 132 14.92 0.79 -0.20
C PRO A 132 16.35 1.11 0.21
N SER A 133 16.49 1.73 1.39
CA SER A 133 17.79 1.87 2.05
C SER A 133 17.61 1.66 3.55
N ALA A 134 18.53 0.93 4.17
CA ALA A 134 18.55 0.73 5.61
C ALA A 134 18.76 2.05 6.38
N LYS A 135 19.32 3.06 5.71
CA LYS A 135 19.41 4.43 6.20
C LYS A 135 18.94 5.35 5.08
N MET A 136 17.78 5.96 5.25
CA MET A 136 17.27 6.99 4.35
C MET A 136 17.33 8.35 5.07
N PRO A 137 18.48 9.03 5.06
CA PRO A 137 18.56 10.37 5.63
C PRO A 137 17.67 11.28 4.78
N VAL A 138 16.64 11.83 5.41
CA VAL A 138 15.78 12.82 4.78
C VAL A 138 16.48 14.17 4.89
N HIS A 139 16.57 14.90 3.78
CA HIS A 139 17.18 16.24 3.79
C HIS A 139 16.44 17.14 4.79
N PRO A 140 17.16 17.94 5.61
CA PRO A 140 16.52 18.79 6.62
C PRO A 140 15.43 19.70 6.06
N ASP A 141 15.60 20.24 4.86
CA ASP A 141 14.62 21.13 4.22
C ASP A 141 13.30 20.41 3.91
N LEU A 142 13.36 19.10 3.55
CA LEU A 142 12.16 18.30 3.33
C LEU A 142 11.43 18.01 4.64
N LEU A 143 12.17 17.78 5.73
CA LEU A 143 11.58 17.61 7.06
C LEU A 143 10.95 18.93 7.55
N GLU A 144 11.56 20.06 7.26
CA GLU A 144 11.01 21.35 7.60
C GLU A 144 9.76 21.69 6.78
N ALA A 145 9.76 21.38 5.47
CA ALA A 145 8.59 21.55 4.62
C ALA A 145 7.41 20.70 5.11
N ALA A 146 7.63 19.43 5.41
CA ALA A 146 6.59 18.52 5.90
C ALA A 146 6.00 18.89 7.28
N ARG A 147 6.68 19.77 8.04
CA ARG A 147 6.15 20.28 9.32
C ARG A 147 5.28 21.54 9.18
N LYS A 148 5.31 22.16 8.00
CA LYS A 148 4.61 23.44 7.73
C LYS A 148 3.28 23.24 6.99
N ASP A 149 3.04 22.04 6.45
CA ASP A 149 1.80 21.59 5.83
C ASP A 149 0.92 20.85 6.85
#